data_cceb362490eef63ed5c936990e935698
#
_entry.id   cceb362490eef63ed5c936990e935698
#
_cell.length_a   1.000
_cell.length_b   1.000
_cell.length_c   1.000
_cell.angle_alpha   90.00
_cell.angle_beta   90.00
_cell.angle_gamma   90.00
#
_symmetry.space_group_name_H-M   'P 1'
#
loop_
_entity.id
_entity.type
_entity.pdbx_description
1 polymer ?
#
loop_
_entity_poly.entity_id
_entity_poly.type
_entity_poly.pdbx_seq_one_letter_code
_entity_poly.pdbx_strand_id
1 'polypeptide(L)'
;NSANVEQVMSEYNIPGAYDKLSATDAMEKDNVVVMTWDKVSKLTEADLSEYIIIIDEIHQTYTDTYRKKAIKGLYDVSKKFKGRIDITATPNKLDFEIYNYITEYKQKEQTKYNVKLYNGIDTKMIIDILNNSNNSSLLMNDTKELKYISTMINKKSDVITSDTKETSQLYNNIMTRSDMGDFKVLLNTTTIVAGVNIKNPNVSDIIVSNIKDLGTIKQYVARFRDLKEVNIHIFNNYQEECKIYDIEWLVNENISKASILKDAYNVACNGNTEFSTLGLNINPINLDTNVYFNRDINNYEIDSVYIRSQVYSKYYNSRTLESFKVLLEEYFENIEIVYNIKADEDIKRDKDIYKHELKLSKEEAIDNLEKYKDILIGYDE
;
A
#
# COMPACT_ATOMS: atom_id res chain seq x y z
N ASN A 1 5.36 -7.59 -6.55
CA ASN A 1 5.91 -6.31 -7.00
C ASN A 1 7.09 -6.58 -7.94
N SER A 2 7.10 -5.96 -9.15
CA SER A 2 8.16 -6.16 -10.16
C SER A 2 9.54 -5.81 -9.61
N ALA A 3 9.68 -4.73 -8.85
CA ALA A 3 10.94 -4.30 -8.25
C ALA A 3 11.54 -5.34 -7.29
N ASN A 4 10.70 -6.03 -6.50
CA ASN A 4 11.18 -7.11 -5.63
C ASN A 4 11.70 -8.29 -6.43
N VAL A 5 10.98 -8.67 -7.49
CA VAL A 5 11.42 -9.77 -8.36
C VAL A 5 12.76 -9.43 -9.00
N GLU A 6 12.91 -8.22 -9.53
CA GLU A 6 14.16 -7.75 -10.14
C GLU A 6 15.32 -7.72 -9.14
N GLN A 7 15.10 -7.23 -7.92
CA GLN A 7 16.10 -7.22 -6.86
C GLN A 7 16.55 -8.64 -6.48
N VAL A 8 15.61 -9.57 -6.28
CA VAL A 8 15.91 -10.97 -5.93
C VAL A 8 16.63 -11.67 -7.08
N MET A 9 16.22 -11.45 -8.34
CA MET A 9 16.93 -11.98 -9.51
C MET A 9 18.39 -11.53 -9.53
N SER A 10 18.63 -10.25 -9.29
CA SER A 10 19.98 -9.68 -9.30
C SER A 10 20.83 -10.13 -8.12
N GLU A 11 20.26 -10.17 -6.91
CA GLU A 11 20.99 -10.52 -5.68
C GLU A 11 21.39 -12.00 -5.61
N TYR A 12 20.49 -12.89 -6.06
CA TYR A 12 20.70 -14.33 -5.96
C TYR A 12 21.01 -15.01 -7.30
N ASN A 13 21.07 -14.27 -8.39
CA ASN A 13 21.33 -14.77 -9.74
C ASN A 13 20.39 -15.92 -10.15
N ILE A 14 19.09 -15.79 -9.85
CA ILE A 14 18.06 -16.74 -10.21
C ILE A 14 17.13 -16.17 -11.31
N PRO A 15 16.59 -17.02 -12.20
CA PRO A 15 15.66 -16.55 -13.22
C PRO A 15 14.34 -16.08 -12.60
N GLY A 16 13.67 -15.14 -13.29
CA GLY A 16 12.39 -14.63 -12.81
C GLY A 16 11.49 -14.17 -13.92
N ALA A 17 10.22 -13.94 -13.56
CA ALA A 17 9.20 -13.45 -14.46
C ALA A 17 8.43 -12.28 -13.87
N TYR A 18 8.47 -11.15 -14.58
CA TYR A 18 7.71 -9.93 -14.30
C TYR A 18 7.51 -9.14 -15.59
N ASP A 19 6.59 -8.22 -15.65
CA ASP A 19 6.27 -7.37 -16.79
C ASP A 19 6.18 -8.16 -18.12
N LYS A 20 7.18 -8.07 -18.98
CA LYS A 20 7.23 -8.77 -20.29
C LYS A 20 7.90 -10.14 -20.23
N LEU A 21 8.57 -10.49 -19.14
CA LEU A 21 9.26 -11.77 -18.98
C LEU A 21 8.27 -12.91 -18.81
N SER A 22 8.51 -14.03 -19.49
CA SER A 22 7.65 -15.22 -19.45
C SER A 22 7.89 -16.06 -18.20
N ALA A 23 6.81 -16.56 -17.59
CA ALA A 23 6.88 -17.47 -16.46
C ALA A 23 7.38 -18.86 -16.87
N THR A 24 6.93 -19.38 -18.00
CA THR A 24 7.36 -20.67 -18.56
C THR A 24 8.84 -20.67 -18.88
N ASP A 25 9.33 -19.63 -19.60
CA ASP A 25 10.74 -19.52 -19.95
C ASP A 25 11.66 -19.41 -18.71
N ALA A 26 11.16 -18.83 -17.61
CA ALA A 26 11.89 -18.78 -16.36
C ALA A 26 12.00 -20.17 -15.71
N MET A 27 10.91 -20.94 -15.71
CA MET A 27 10.87 -22.30 -15.14
C MET A 27 11.71 -23.31 -15.94
N GLU A 28 11.90 -23.10 -17.26
CA GLU A 28 12.77 -23.94 -18.08
C GLU A 28 14.26 -23.72 -17.78
N LYS A 29 14.61 -22.58 -17.16
CA LYS A 29 16.02 -22.22 -16.90
C LYS A 29 16.56 -22.75 -15.59
N ASP A 30 15.73 -22.88 -14.58
CA ASP A 30 16.14 -23.28 -13.24
C ASP A 30 14.99 -23.90 -12.43
N ASN A 31 15.33 -24.67 -11.43
CA ASN A 31 14.37 -25.24 -10.47
C ASN A 31 13.90 -24.22 -9.41
N VAL A 32 14.59 -23.11 -9.26
CA VAL A 32 14.24 -21.99 -8.39
C VAL A 32 13.98 -20.77 -9.24
N VAL A 33 12.77 -20.26 -9.19
CA VAL A 33 12.35 -19.07 -9.97
C VAL A 33 11.60 -18.10 -9.09
N VAL A 34 11.75 -16.80 -9.36
CA VAL A 34 11.00 -15.74 -8.68
C VAL A 34 10.08 -15.05 -9.67
N MET A 35 8.84 -14.81 -9.27
CA MET A 35 7.89 -14.17 -10.17
C MET A 35 6.80 -13.37 -9.47
N THR A 36 6.20 -12.42 -10.19
CA THR A 36 5.03 -11.69 -9.69
C THR A 36 3.79 -12.58 -9.68
N TRP A 37 2.82 -12.28 -8.82
CA TRP A 37 1.55 -13.01 -8.74
C TRP A 37 0.81 -13.06 -10.09
N ASP A 38 0.88 -11.97 -10.88
CA ASP A 38 0.30 -11.92 -12.23
C ASP A 38 0.93 -12.94 -13.19
N LYS A 39 2.18 -13.33 -12.94
CA LYS A 39 2.86 -14.36 -13.74
C LYS A 39 2.52 -15.75 -13.24
N VAL A 40 2.48 -15.96 -11.92
CA VAL A 40 2.03 -17.24 -11.34
C VAL A 40 0.61 -17.56 -11.80
N SER A 41 -0.29 -16.58 -11.80
CA SER A 41 -1.68 -16.75 -12.22
C SER A 41 -1.86 -17.24 -13.67
N LYS A 42 -0.82 -17.14 -14.49
CA LYS A 42 -0.82 -17.61 -15.89
C LYS A 42 -0.33 -19.05 -16.09
N LEU A 43 0.19 -19.69 -15.03
CA LEU A 43 0.68 -21.07 -15.08
C LEU A 43 -0.45 -22.11 -15.02
N THR A 44 -1.57 -21.83 -15.67
CA THR A 44 -2.78 -22.67 -15.60
C THR A 44 -2.60 -24.03 -16.25
N GLU A 45 -1.76 -24.14 -17.26
CA GLU A 45 -1.52 -25.38 -18.02
C GLU A 45 -0.20 -26.09 -17.63
N ALA A 46 0.60 -25.48 -16.72
CA ALA A 46 1.86 -26.05 -16.28
C ALA A 46 1.64 -27.21 -15.31
N ASP A 47 2.49 -28.26 -15.38
CA ASP A 47 2.58 -29.26 -14.32
C ASP A 47 3.44 -28.71 -13.18
N LEU A 48 2.78 -28.46 -12.07
CA LEU A 48 3.35 -27.86 -10.85
C LEU A 48 3.44 -28.86 -9.68
N SER A 49 3.11 -30.12 -9.93
CA SER A 49 2.97 -31.15 -8.89
C SER A 49 4.29 -31.48 -8.14
N GLU A 50 5.42 -31.18 -8.72
CA GLU A 50 6.74 -31.37 -8.10
C GLU A 50 7.33 -30.10 -7.45
N TYR A 51 6.67 -28.94 -7.66
CA TYR A 51 7.14 -27.66 -7.14
C TYR A 51 6.47 -27.29 -5.82
N ILE A 52 7.18 -26.52 -4.99
CA ILE A 52 6.64 -25.84 -3.81
C ILE A 52 6.52 -24.35 -4.14
N ILE A 53 5.37 -23.78 -3.86
CA ILE A 53 5.20 -22.33 -3.97
C ILE A 53 5.47 -21.66 -2.63
N ILE A 54 6.31 -20.60 -2.65
CA ILE A 54 6.52 -19.71 -1.52
C ILE A 54 5.90 -18.36 -1.87
N ILE A 55 4.90 -17.93 -1.09
CA ILE A 55 4.21 -16.66 -1.32
C ILE A 55 4.67 -15.68 -0.24
N ASP A 56 5.49 -14.72 -0.66
CA ASP A 56 5.96 -13.65 0.22
C ASP A 56 4.90 -12.56 0.33
N GLU A 57 4.83 -11.93 1.51
CA GLU A 57 3.88 -10.87 1.87
C GLU A 57 2.43 -11.27 1.60
N ILE A 58 2.03 -12.49 2.00
CA ILE A 58 0.69 -13.04 1.74
C ILE A 58 -0.44 -12.12 2.21
N HIS A 59 -0.21 -11.31 3.28
CA HIS A 59 -1.19 -10.34 3.77
C HIS A 59 -1.60 -9.29 2.72
N GLN A 60 -0.76 -9.01 1.71
CA GLN A 60 -1.11 -8.11 0.61
C GLN A 60 -2.24 -8.66 -0.26
N THR A 61 -2.52 -9.95 -0.23
CA THR A 61 -3.70 -10.52 -0.91
C THR A 61 -5.01 -9.97 -0.35
N TYR A 62 -5.00 -9.48 0.89
CA TYR A 62 -6.16 -8.86 1.55
C TYR A 62 -6.23 -7.35 1.38
N THR A 63 -5.12 -6.69 1.01
CA THR A 63 -5.03 -5.24 0.89
C THR A 63 -5.01 -4.75 -0.55
N ASP A 64 -4.44 -5.52 -1.47
CA ASP A 64 -4.27 -5.15 -2.89
C ASP A 64 -5.52 -5.45 -3.72
N THR A 65 -6.65 -4.90 -3.33
CA THR A 65 -7.96 -5.15 -3.95
C THR A 65 -8.01 -4.81 -5.44
N TYR A 66 -7.14 -3.94 -5.93
CA TYR A 66 -7.01 -3.61 -7.36
C TYR A 66 -6.40 -4.75 -8.20
N ARG A 67 -5.78 -5.77 -7.57
CA ARG A 67 -5.15 -6.93 -8.22
C ARG A 67 -6.00 -8.20 -8.13
N LYS A 68 -7.32 -8.09 -7.97
CA LYS A 68 -8.26 -9.20 -7.74
C LYS A 68 -8.04 -10.39 -8.68
N LYS A 69 -7.89 -10.13 -9.98
CA LYS A 69 -7.67 -11.19 -10.99
C LYS A 69 -6.37 -11.96 -10.74
N ALA A 70 -5.28 -11.26 -10.44
CA ALA A 70 -3.99 -11.89 -10.15
C ALA A 70 -4.04 -12.68 -8.84
N ILE A 71 -4.69 -12.14 -7.80
CA ILE A 71 -4.84 -12.80 -6.50
C ILE A 71 -5.67 -14.07 -6.63
N LYS A 72 -6.81 -14.01 -7.32
CA LYS A 72 -7.63 -15.19 -7.58
C LYS A 72 -6.82 -16.24 -8.35
N GLY A 73 -6.19 -15.86 -9.46
CA GLY A 73 -5.36 -16.78 -10.25
C GLY A 73 -4.22 -17.38 -9.44
N LEU A 74 -3.58 -16.60 -8.55
CA LEU A 74 -2.56 -17.11 -7.62
C LEU A 74 -3.13 -18.21 -6.72
N TYR A 75 -4.30 -18.00 -6.09
CA TYR A 75 -4.93 -19.00 -5.25
C TYR A 75 -5.35 -20.25 -6.01
N ASP A 76 -5.90 -20.11 -7.22
CA ASP A 76 -6.33 -21.24 -8.04
C ASP A 76 -5.12 -22.08 -8.52
N VAL A 77 -4.07 -21.42 -8.97
CA VAL A 77 -2.84 -22.09 -9.41
C VAL A 77 -2.08 -22.68 -8.22
N SER A 78 -2.07 -22.03 -7.05
CA SER A 78 -1.36 -22.52 -5.86
C SER A 78 -1.82 -23.92 -5.40
N LYS A 79 -3.06 -24.32 -5.72
CA LYS A 79 -3.60 -25.65 -5.43
C LYS A 79 -2.95 -26.77 -6.25
N LYS A 80 -2.25 -26.44 -7.34
CA LYS A 80 -1.58 -27.41 -8.22
C LYS A 80 -0.15 -27.73 -7.75
N PHE A 81 0.39 -26.93 -6.85
CA PHE A 81 1.72 -27.15 -6.30
C PHE A 81 1.72 -28.28 -5.26
N LYS A 82 2.84 -28.98 -5.14
CA LYS A 82 3.06 -30.02 -4.14
C LYS A 82 2.90 -29.54 -2.71
N GLY A 83 3.26 -28.26 -2.47
CA GLY A 83 3.14 -27.61 -1.18
C GLY A 83 3.11 -26.10 -1.31
N ARG A 84 2.60 -25.45 -0.28
CA ARG A 84 2.50 -23.99 -0.21
C ARG A 84 3.05 -23.50 1.12
N ILE A 85 3.90 -22.48 1.08
CA ILE A 85 4.44 -21.77 2.22
C ILE A 85 4.09 -20.31 2.07
N ASP A 86 3.36 -19.74 3.01
CA ASP A 86 3.01 -18.34 3.05
C ASP A 86 3.88 -17.61 4.08
N ILE A 87 4.48 -16.50 3.69
CA ILE A 87 5.37 -15.70 4.52
C ILE A 87 4.78 -14.31 4.70
N THR A 88 4.81 -13.80 5.92
CA THR A 88 4.43 -12.42 6.23
C THR A 88 5.06 -11.94 7.53
N ALA A 89 5.41 -10.67 7.59
CA ALA A 89 5.79 -9.99 8.83
C ALA A 89 4.58 -9.40 9.59
N THR A 90 3.41 -9.35 8.94
CA THR A 90 2.19 -8.75 9.47
C THR A 90 1.00 -9.71 9.32
N PRO A 91 1.00 -10.85 10.04
CA PRO A 91 -0.07 -11.81 9.95
C PRO A 91 -1.37 -11.21 10.48
N ASN A 92 -2.48 -11.54 9.82
CA ASN A 92 -3.80 -11.28 10.34
C ASN A 92 -4.20 -12.44 11.26
N LYS A 93 -4.70 -12.15 12.46
CA LYS A 93 -5.12 -13.20 13.42
C LYS A 93 -6.14 -14.18 12.84
N LEU A 94 -7.00 -13.71 11.91
CA LEU A 94 -8.00 -14.55 11.24
C LEU A 94 -7.38 -15.54 10.25
N ASP A 95 -6.14 -15.33 9.81
CA ASP A 95 -5.48 -16.24 8.88
C ASP A 95 -4.92 -17.48 9.58
N PHE A 96 -4.76 -17.45 10.91
CA PHE A 96 -4.21 -18.59 11.66
C PHE A 96 -5.07 -19.83 11.58
N GLU A 97 -6.37 -19.69 11.45
CA GLU A 97 -7.30 -20.83 11.38
C GLU A 97 -7.21 -21.64 10.08
N ILE A 98 -6.66 -21.06 9.01
CA ILE A 98 -6.56 -21.72 7.70
C ILE A 98 -5.25 -22.48 7.49
N TYR A 99 -4.26 -22.33 8.39
CA TYR A 99 -2.95 -22.94 8.26
C TYR A 99 -2.81 -24.19 9.15
N ASN A 100 -2.27 -25.26 8.58
CA ASN A 100 -1.96 -26.49 9.34
C ASN A 100 -0.79 -26.30 10.30
N TYR A 101 0.17 -25.46 9.95
CA TYR A 101 1.35 -25.18 10.74
C TYR A 101 1.69 -23.70 10.66
N ILE A 102 2.05 -23.12 11.80
CA ILE A 102 2.50 -21.73 11.92
C ILE A 102 3.84 -21.74 12.64
N THR A 103 4.84 -21.09 12.03
CA THR A 103 6.15 -20.89 12.65
C THR A 103 6.43 -19.40 12.76
N GLU A 104 6.65 -18.92 13.97
CA GLU A 104 7.00 -17.53 14.23
C GLU A 104 8.52 -17.40 14.43
N TYR A 105 9.16 -16.52 13.64
CA TYR A 105 10.57 -16.17 13.79
C TYR A 105 10.69 -14.81 14.45
N LYS A 106 11.37 -14.75 15.60
CA LYS A 106 11.64 -13.48 16.31
C LYS A 106 13.11 -13.12 16.15
N GLN A 107 13.35 -11.85 15.78
CA GLN A 107 14.72 -11.33 15.72
C GLN A 107 15.30 -11.22 17.13
N LYS A 108 16.56 -11.63 17.33
CA LYS A 108 17.21 -11.58 18.66
C LYS A 108 17.49 -10.16 19.13
N GLU A 109 17.96 -9.30 18.24
CA GLU A 109 18.18 -7.88 18.52
C GLU A 109 17.06 -7.09 17.88
N GLN A 110 16.28 -6.41 18.70
CA GLN A 110 15.17 -5.57 18.22
C GLN A 110 15.60 -4.11 18.25
N THR A 111 15.21 -3.38 17.21
CA THR A 111 15.27 -1.92 17.22
C THR A 111 14.40 -1.38 18.35
N LYS A 112 14.93 -0.47 19.17
CA LYS A 112 14.15 0.23 20.17
C LYS A 112 13.30 1.30 19.50
N TYR A 113 11.99 1.16 19.62
CA TYR A 113 11.02 2.11 19.08
C TYR A 113 10.46 2.99 20.21
N ASN A 114 10.57 4.32 20.04
CA ASN A 114 9.91 5.29 20.92
C ASN A 114 8.75 5.91 20.13
N VAL A 115 7.54 5.49 20.43
CA VAL A 115 6.34 5.91 19.67
C VAL A 115 5.65 7.07 20.36
N LYS A 116 5.40 8.15 19.63
CA LYS A 116 4.56 9.28 20.04
C LYS A 116 3.30 9.31 19.20
N LEU A 117 2.16 9.20 19.88
CA LEU A 117 0.85 9.14 19.28
C LEU A 117 0.12 10.47 19.47
N TYR A 118 -0.23 11.13 18.38
CA TYR A 118 -0.82 12.46 18.37
C TYR A 118 -2.28 12.42 17.93
N ASN A 119 -3.17 13.09 18.70
CA ASN A 119 -4.55 13.29 18.26
C ASN A 119 -4.67 14.58 17.46
N GLY A 120 -4.70 14.45 16.16
CA GLY A 120 -4.70 15.55 15.20
C GLY A 120 -3.52 15.48 14.24
N ILE A 121 -3.59 16.28 13.19
CA ILE A 121 -2.53 16.45 12.19
C ILE A 121 -2.07 17.90 12.26
N ASP A 122 -0.88 18.12 12.79
CA ASP A 122 -0.22 19.41 12.85
C ASP A 122 0.96 19.46 11.90
N THR A 123 0.78 20.13 10.77
CA THR A 123 1.80 20.24 9.72
C THR A 123 3.02 21.02 10.18
N LYS A 124 2.86 22.03 11.05
CA LYS A 124 3.99 22.78 11.58
C LYS A 124 4.87 21.89 12.45
N MET A 125 4.27 21.13 13.34
CA MET A 125 4.99 20.17 14.18
C MET A 125 5.69 19.11 13.31
N ILE A 126 5.05 18.62 12.25
CA ILE A 126 5.68 17.70 11.29
C ILE A 126 6.91 18.34 10.64
N ILE A 127 6.78 19.56 10.13
CA ILE A 127 7.90 20.32 9.52
C ILE A 127 9.02 20.55 10.55
N ASP A 128 8.68 20.92 11.77
CA ASP A 128 9.65 21.16 12.85
C ASP A 128 10.43 19.88 13.20
N ILE A 129 9.74 18.73 13.30
CA ILE A 129 10.41 17.45 13.52
C ILE A 129 11.35 17.14 12.35
N LEU A 130 10.91 17.26 11.09
CA LEU A 130 11.72 16.98 9.92
C LEU A 130 12.95 17.89 9.83
N ASN A 131 12.81 19.17 10.19
CA ASN A 131 13.91 20.13 10.19
C ASN A 131 14.91 19.94 11.34
N ASN A 132 14.47 19.41 12.49
CA ASN A 132 15.33 19.20 13.66
C ASN A 132 15.98 17.82 13.71
N SER A 133 15.42 16.82 13.01
CA SER A 133 15.95 15.44 12.97
C SER A 133 17.27 15.37 12.19
N ASN A 134 18.14 14.39 12.48
CA ASN A 134 19.34 14.18 11.66
C ASN A 134 18.97 13.72 10.25
N ASN A 135 18.40 12.54 10.14
CA ASN A 135 17.71 12.04 8.94
C ASN A 135 16.32 11.61 9.35
N SER A 136 15.34 11.83 8.48
CA SER A 136 13.95 11.55 8.81
C SER A 136 13.15 11.10 7.60
N SER A 137 11.98 10.55 7.88
CA SER A 137 11.06 10.14 6.83
C SER A 137 9.62 10.47 7.21
N LEU A 138 8.81 10.86 6.21
CA LEU A 138 7.38 11.10 6.35
C LEU A 138 6.60 10.24 5.37
N LEU A 139 5.73 9.39 5.91
CA LEU A 139 4.73 8.65 5.16
C LEU A 139 3.37 9.36 5.26
N MET A 140 2.82 9.75 4.12
CA MET A 140 1.51 10.40 4.01
C MET A 140 0.92 10.17 2.61
N ASN A 141 -0.37 9.85 2.51
CA ASN A 141 -1.01 9.62 1.20
C ASN A 141 -1.55 10.88 0.51
N ASP A 142 -1.32 12.07 1.06
CA ASP A 142 -1.65 13.34 0.43
C ASP A 142 -0.44 13.91 -0.33
N THR A 143 -0.44 13.74 -1.66
CA THR A 143 0.67 14.19 -2.52
C THR A 143 0.80 15.71 -2.58
N LYS A 144 -0.30 16.45 -2.40
CA LYS A 144 -0.26 17.93 -2.39
C LYS A 144 0.35 18.43 -1.09
N GLU A 145 -0.02 17.82 0.01
CA GLU A 145 0.54 18.11 1.32
C GLU A 145 2.04 17.77 1.38
N LEU A 146 2.45 16.63 0.84
CA LEU A 146 3.87 16.26 0.74
C LEU A 146 4.68 17.29 -0.06
N LYS A 147 4.15 17.78 -1.18
CA LYS A 147 4.79 18.82 -1.99
C LYS A 147 4.89 20.15 -1.23
N TYR A 148 3.83 20.54 -0.53
CA TYR A 148 3.87 21.74 0.32
C TYR A 148 4.92 21.59 1.41
N ILE A 149 4.93 20.50 2.16
CA ILE A 149 5.92 20.23 3.22
C ILE A 149 7.34 20.29 2.63
N SER A 150 7.58 19.75 1.44
CA SER A 150 8.90 19.76 0.81
C SER A 150 9.43 21.16 0.56
N THR A 151 8.57 22.16 0.33
CA THR A 151 8.99 23.55 0.16
C THR A 151 9.39 24.23 1.47
N MET A 152 8.95 23.69 2.61
CA MET A 152 9.20 24.23 3.95
C MET A 152 10.38 23.54 4.67
N ILE A 153 10.96 22.52 4.05
CA ILE A 153 12.09 21.79 4.61
C ILE A 153 13.39 22.47 4.18
N ASN A 154 14.26 22.76 5.15
CA ASN A 154 15.56 23.41 4.94
C ASN A 154 16.72 22.43 4.67
N LYS A 155 16.40 21.15 4.48
CA LYS A 155 17.34 20.05 4.22
C LYS A 155 17.13 19.46 2.84
N LYS A 156 18.14 18.77 2.31
CA LYS A 156 18.00 18.04 1.06
C LYS A 156 16.94 16.94 1.23
N SER A 157 15.82 17.11 0.54
CA SER A 157 14.67 16.23 0.57
C SER A 157 14.21 15.84 -0.82
N ASP A 158 13.45 14.77 -0.95
CA ASP A 158 12.76 14.39 -2.19
C ASP A 158 11.39 13.80 -1.88
N VAL A 159 10.46 13.90 -2.84
CA VAL A 159 9.09 13.43 -2.74
C VAL A 159 8.88 12.24 -3.67
N ILE A 160 8.67 11.06 -3.09
CA ILE A 160 8.46 9.80 -3.83
C ILE A 160 6.97 9.43 -3.81
N THR A 161 6.38 9.46 -4.99
CA THR A 161 4.99 9.04 -5.25
C THR A 161 4.98 8.07 -6.44
N SER A 162 3.82 7.51 -6.79
CA SER A 162 3.67 6.74 -8.02
C SER A 162 4.13 7.49 -9.28
N ASP A 163 3.91 8.81 -9.30
CA ASP A 163 4.18 9.65 -10.46
C ASP A 163 5.62 10.13 -10.53
N THR A 164 6.31 10.27 -9.38
CA THR A 164 7.66 10.84 -9.30
C THR A 164 8.76 9.80 -9.11
N LYS A 165 8.44 8.56 -8.76
CA LYS A 165 9.43 7.52 -8.43
C LYS A 165 10.48 7.30 -9.51
N GLU A 166 10.10 7.33 -10.80
CA GLU A 166 11.03 7.06 -11.92
C GLU A 166 12.01 8.20 -12.17
N THR A 167 11.66 9.42 -11.77
CA THR A 167 12.51 10.62 -11.91
C THR A 167 13.23 11.00 -10.62
N SER A 168 12.86 10.40 -9.48
CA SER A 168 13.46 10.69 -8.18
C SER A 168 14.87 10.11 -8.05
N GLN A 169 15.84 10.98 -7.78
CA GLN A 169 17.20 10.56 -7.49
C GLN A 169 17.28 9.78 -6.16
N LEU A 170 16.49 10.17 -5.17
CA LEU A 170 16.41 9.46 -3.89
C LEU A 170 15.86 8.06 -4.08
N TYR A 171 14.79 7.88 -4.87
CA TYR A 171 14.26 6.55 -5.18
C TYR A 171 15.29 5.67 -5.86
N ASN A 172 16.02 6.20 -6.84
CA ASN A 172 17.10 5.48 -7.50
C ASN A 172 18.22 5.06 -6.52
N ASN A 173 18.63 5.93 -5.60
CA ASN A 173 19.60 5.57 -4.56
C ASN A 173 19.10 4.42 -3.68
N ILE A 174 17.84 4.49 -3.24
CA ILE A 174 17.21 3.45 -2.41
C ILE A 174 17.17 2.12 -3.18
N MET A 175 16.78 2.12 -4.45
CA MET A 175 16.68 0.90 -5.25
C MET A 175 18.04 0.27 -5.58
N THR A 176 19.07 1.09 -5.82
CA THR A 176 20.39 0.59 -6.26
C THR A 176 21.37 0.34 -5.11
N ARG A 177 21.27 1.11 -4.01
CA ARG A 177 22.21 1.07 -2.89
C ARG A 177 21.57 0.74 -1.55
N SER A 178 20.22 0.70 -1.49
CA SER A 178 19.46 0.54 -0.25
C SER A 178 19.76 1.65 0.77
N ASP A 179 20.11 2.86 0.34
CA ASP A 179 20.39 4.00 1.21
C ASP A 179 19.78 5.31 0.67
N MET A 180 19.77 6.34 1.49
CA MET A 180 19.26 7.66 1.12
C MET A 180 20.32 8.56 0.45
N GLY A 181 21.59 8.11 0.35
CA GLY A 181 22.69 8.92 -0.14
C GLY A 181 22.91 10.18 0.70
N ASP A 182 22.97 11.33 0.05
CA ASP A 182 23.12 12.64 0.70
C ASP A 182 21.79 13.33 1.07
N PHE A 183 20.66 12.70 0.75
CA PHE A 183 19.35 13.16 1.20
C PHE A 183 19.17 12.96 2.71
N LYS A 184 18.52 13.94 3.34
CA LYS A 184 18.29 13.96 4.80
C LYS A 184 16.83 13.68 5.14
N VAL A 185 15.92 13.97 4.22
CA VAL A 185 14.48 13.78 4.43
C VAL A 185 13.87 13.03 3.25
N LEU A 186 13.18 11.95 3.57
CA LEU A 186 12.37 11.17 2.64
C LEU A 186 10.90 11.49 2.85
N LEU A 187 10.25 12.06 1.84
CA LEU A 187 8.82 12.32 1.82
C LEU A 187 8.16 11.34 0.85
N ASN A 188 7.22 10.53 1.31
CA ASN A 188 6.66 9.51 0.43
C ASN A 188 5.20 9.16 0.73
N THR A 189 4.54 8.65 -0.30
CA THR A 189 3.28 7.92 -0.18
C THR A 189 3.56 6.43 0.11
N THR A 190 2.53 5.62 0.20
CA THR A 190 2.66 4.16 0.38
C THR A 190 3.42 3.45 -0.76
N THR A 191 3.87 4.18 -1.79
CA THR A 191 4.63 3.65 -2.95
C THR A 191 5.87 2.86 -2.53
N ILE A 192 6.55 3.24 -1.45
CA ILE A 192 7.76 2.55 -0.97
C ILE A 192 7.54 1.65 0.25
N VAL A 193 6.30 1.53 0.74
CA VAL A 193 5.99 0.65 1.88
C VAL A 193 6.25 -0.82 1.54
N ALA A 194 5.98 -1.22 0.30
CA ALA A 194 6.18 -2.59 -0.15
C ALA A 194 7.48 -2.76 -0.94
N GLY A 195 8.34 -3.65 -0.47
CA GLY A 195 9.43 -4.19 -1.27
C GLY A 195 10.73 -3.39 -1.35
N VAL A 196 10.92 -2.41 -0.49
CA VAL A 196 12.13 -1.59 -0.48
C VAL A 196 12.80 -1.70 0.89
N ASN A 197 14.11 -1.86 0.93
CA ASN A 197 14.89 -1.79 2.16
C ASN A 197 15.75 -0.53 2.15
N ILE A 198 15.78 0.19 3.26
CA ILE A 198 16.57 1.40 3.45
C ILE A 198 17.55 1.16 4.59
N LYS A 199 18.83 1.04 4.28
CA LYS A 199 19.92 0.90 5.24
C LYS A 199 20.47 2.29 5.54
N ASN A 200 19.96 2.93 6.58
CA ASN A 200 20.42 4.25 6.98
C ASN A 200 20.44 4.36 8.51
N PRO A 201 21.57 4.03 9.14
CA PRO A 201 21.69 3.98 10.60
C PRO A 201 21.51 5.35 11.28
N ASN A 202 21.47 6.44 10.52
CA ASN A 202 21.31 7.80 11.04
C ASN A 202 19.87 8.32 10.99
N VAL A 203 18.88 7.53 10.55
CA VAL A 203 17.46 7.90 10.62
C VAL A 203 17.05 7.93 12.08
N SER A 204 16.71 9.13 12.59
CA SER A 204 16.32 9.35 13.97
C SER A 204 14.81 9.41 14.16
N ASP A 205 14.08 9.85 13.14
CA ASP A 205 12.64 10.08 13.24
C ASP A 205 11.89 9.58 12.01
N ILE A 206 10.86 8.80 12.24
CA ILE A 206 9.92 8.31 11.23
C ILE A 206 8.54 8.88 11.56
N ILE A 207 7.95 9.60 10.63
CA ILE A 207 6.64 10.22 10.79
C ILE A 207 5.64 9.48 9.91
N VAL A 208 4.49 9.15 10.49
CA VAL A 208 3.34 8.58 9.79
C VAL A 208 2.14 9.49 10.01
N SER A 209 1.55 10.00 8.95
CA SER A 209 0.44 10.94 9.03
C SER A 209 -0.76 10.47 8.24
N ASN A 210 -1.92 10.51 8.87
CA ASN A 210 -3.23 10.12 8.32
C ASN A 210 -3.29 8.66 7.82
N ILE A 211 -2.60 7.76 8.51
CA ILE A 211 -2.61 6.31 8.25
C ILE A 211 -2.89 5.58 9.54
N LYS A 212 -3.97 4.80 9.59
CA LYS A 212 -4.41 4.02 10.74
C LYS A 212 -4.26 2.51 10.56
N ASP A 213 -3.92 2.05 9.37
CA ASP A 213 -3.65 0.64 9.13
C ASP A 213 -2.34 0.23 9.79
N LEU A 214 -2.45 -0.63 10.81
CA LEU A 214 -1.29 -1.09 11.59
C LEU A 214 -0.28 -1.87 10.74
N GLY A 215 -0.77 -2.64 9.77
CA GLY A 215 0.08 -3.38 8.84
C GLY A 215 0.97 -2.43 8.05
N THR A 216 0.39 -1.37 7.49
CA THR A 216 1.12 -0.33 6.75
C THR A 216 2.15 0.38 7.63
N ILE A 217 1.76 0.77 8.87
CA ILE A 217 2.66 1.45 9.81
C ILE A 217 3.87 0.55 10.14
N LYS A 218 3.60 -0.70 10.53
CA LYS A 218 4.64 -1.68 10.88
C LYS A 218 5.57 -1.96 9.71
N GLN A 219 5.01 -2.18 8.53
CA GLN A 219 5.79 -2.42 7.31
C GLN A 219 6.67 -1.24 6.95
N TYR A 220 6.13 -0.01 7.02
CA TYR A 220 6.90 1.17 6.72
C TYR A 220 8.09 1.33 7.65
N VAL A 221 7.86 1.25 8.96
CA VAL A 221 8.94 1.33 9.97
C VAL A 221 9.99 0.24 9.74
N ALA A 222 9.57 -0.97 9.40
CA ALA A 222 10.46 -2.09 9.13
C ALA A 222 11.31 -1.94 7.85
N ARG A 223 11.02 -0.96 6.98
CA ARG A 223 11.88 -0.66 5.81
C ARG A 223 13.22 -0.03 6.18
N PHE A 224 13.28 0.63 7.33
CA PHE A 224 14.51 1.22 7.85
C PHE A 224 15.28 0.17 8.65
N ARG A 225 16.29 -0.41 8.01
CA ARG A 225 17.09 -1.50 8.58
C ARG A 225 18.27 -0.97 9.38
N ASP A 226 18.81 -1.82 10.25
CA ASP A 226 20.04 -1.59 11.01
C ASP A 226 19.98 -0.38 11.99
N LEU A 227 18.77 0.04 12.37
CA LEU A 227 18.57 1.04 13.41
C LEU A 227 18.64 0.40 14.79
N LYS A 228 19.34 1.06 15.72
CA LYS A 228 19.36 0.68 17.14
C LYS A 228 18.18 1.28 17.90
N GLU A 229 17.88 2.53 17.62
CA GLU A 229 16.79 3.30 18.23
C GLU A 229 16.22 4.28 17.22
N VAL A 230 14.91 4.48 17.24
CA VAL A 230 14.22 5.42 16.36
C VAL A 230 12.94 5.94 17.04
N ASN A 231 12.65 7.22 16.83
CA ASN A 231 11.39 7.84 17.25
C ASN A 231 10.37 7.68 16.13
N ILE A 232 9.17 7.25 16.48
CA ILE A 232 8.05 7.11 15.56
C ILE A 232 6.98 8.11 15.98
N HIS A 233 6.61 8.99 15.07
CA HIS A 233 5.58 10.01 15.30
C HIS A 233 4.33 9.68 14.47
N ILE A 234 3.20 9.38 15.13
CA ILE A 234 1.97 8.98 14.44
C ILE A 234 0.92 10.07 14.64
N PHE A 235 0.59 10.79 13.57
CA PHE A 235 -0.41 11.86 13.53
C PHE A 235 -1.69 11.38 12.86
N ASN A 236 -2.79 11.28 13.63
CA ASN A 236 -4.08 10.87 13.10
C ASN A 236 -5.23 11.60 13.81
N ASN A 237 -6.36 11.74 13.12
CA ASN A 237 -7.61 12.15 13.76
C ASN A 237 -8.34 10.92 14.28
N TYR A 238 -8.58 10.83 15.58
CA TYR A 238 -9.26 9.70 16.21
C TYR A 238 -10.72 10.03 16.51
N GLN A 239 -11.54 8.99 16.73
CA GLN A 239 -12.92 9.16 17.15
C GLN A 239 -12.96 9.53 18.64
N GLU A 240 -13.99 10.25 19.06
CA GLU A 240 -14.23 10.54 20.48
C GLU A 240 -14.71 9.29 21.23
N GLU A 241 -15.53 8.49 20.55
CA GLU A 241 -16.06 7.23 21.08
C GLU A 241 -15.63 6.03 20.23
N CYS A 242 -15.18 4.98 20.88
CA CYS A 242 -14.83 3.74 20.20
C CYS A 242 -16.09 2.95 19.87
N LYS A 243 -16.29 2.66 18.58
CA LYS A 243 -17.29 1.70 18.16
C LYS A 243 -16.72 0.29 18.27
N ILE A 244 -17.41 -0.55 19.03
CA ILE A 244 -17.08 -1.98 19.12
C ILE A 244 -17.62 -2.65 17.86
N TYR A 245 -16.74 -3.32 17.11
CA TYR A 245 -17.11 -4.12 15.95
C TYR A 245 -16.68 -5.56 16.18
N ASP A 246 -17.63 -6.46 16.04
CA ASP A 246 -17.34 -7.86 15.79
C ASP A 246 -16.97 -8.01 14.31
N ILE A 247 -15.68 -8.21 14.04
CA ILE A 247 -15.14 -8.25 12.67
C ILE A 247 -15.73 -9.45 11.91
N GLU A 248 -15.77 -10.62 12.54
CA GLU A 248 -16.30 -11.83 11.92
C GLU A 248 -17.78 -11.69 11.56
N TRP A 249 -18.57 -11.18 12.50
CA TRP A 249 -19.98 -10.92 12.25
C TRP A 249 -20.17 -9.93 11.09
N LEU A 250 -19.40 -8.83 11.06
CA LEU A 250 -19.48 -7.84 9.99
C LEU A 250 -19.04 -8.40 8.62
N VAL A 251 -17.99 -9.22 8.60
CA VAL A 251 -17.56 -9.89 7.36
C VAL A 251 -18.67 -10.79 6.84
N ASN A 252 -19.24 -11.64 7.71
CA ASN A 252 -20.31 -12.57 7.34
C ASN A 252 -21.59 -11.83 6.93
N GLU A 253 -21.95 -10.74 7.60
CA GLU A 253 -23.09 -9.91 7.23
C GLU A 253 -22.92 -9.31 5.83
N ASN A 254 -21.74 -8.76 5.54
CA ASN A 254 -21.47 -8.18 4.22
C ASN A 254 -21.37 -9.25 3.12
N ILE A 255 -20.84 -10.44 3.40
CA ILE A 255 -20.86 -11.58 2.47
C ILE A 255 -22.30 -11.99 2.17
N SER A 256 -23.16 -12.05 3.17
CA SER A 256 -24.57 -12.40 3.00
C SER A 256 -25.31 -11.38 2.12
N LYS A 257 -25.07 -10.08 2.35
CA LYS A 257 -25.62 -9.00 1.50
C LYS A 257 -25.09 -9.09 0.07
N ALA A 258 -23.80 -9.31 -0.10
CA ALA A 258 -23.18 -9.50 -1.42
C ALA A 258 -23.72 -10.73 -2.16
N SER A 259 -24.08 -11.82 -1.43
CA SER A 259 -24.68 -13.00 -2.03
C SER A 259 -26.04 -12.70 -2.67
N ILE A 260 -26.88 -11.95 -1.97
CA ILE A 260 -28.18 -11.51 -2.51
C ILE A 260 -27.99 -10.68 -3.78
N LEU A 261 -27.06 -9.72 -3.75
CA LEU A 261 -26.76 -8.88 -4.92
C LEU A 261 -26.20 -9.69 -6.08
N LYS A 262 -25.28 -10.62 -5.80
CA LYS A 262 -24.70 -11.52 -6.81
C LYS A 262 -25.81 -12.31 -7.51
N ASP A 263 -26.74 -12.90 -6.75
CA ASP A 263 -27.83 -13.68 -7.31
C ASP A 263 -28.80 -12.81 -8.12
N ALA A 264 -29.08 -11.59 -7.65
CA ALA A 264 -29.89 -10.61 -8.39
C ALA A 264 -29.23 -10.22 -9.72
N TYR A 265 -27.91 -9.96 -9.73
CA TYR A 265 -27.17 -9.62 -10.95
C TYR A 265 -27.14 -10.79 -11.93
N ASN A 266 -26.93 -12.02 -11.46
CA ASN A 266 -26.94 -13.21 -12.29
C ASN A 266 -28.30 -13.46 -12.92
N VAL A 267 -29.39 -13.22 -12.20
CA VAL A 267 -30.76 -13.30 -12.73
C VAL A 267 -31.01 -12.20 -13.76
N ALA A 268 -30.66 -10.94 -13.44
CA ALA A 268 -30.87 -9.81 -14.33
C ALA A 268 -30.12 -9.90 -15.66
N CYS A 269 -28.95 -10.55 -15.65
CA CYS A 269 -28.13 -10.80 -16.84
C CYS A 269 -28.31 -12.21 -17.44
N ASN A 270 -29.37 -12.92 -17.09
CA ASN A 270 -29.55 -14.34 -17.45
C ASN A 270 -28.34 -15.21 -17.07
N GLY A 271 -27.64 -14.86 -16.00
CA GLY A 271 -26.51 -15.57 -15.44
C GLY A 271 -25.19 -15.48 -16.20
N ASN A 272 -25.15 -14.87 -17.40
CA ASN A 272 -24.04 -15.08 -18.32
C ASN A 272 -23.47 -13.83 -18.97
N THR A 273 -23.82 -12.62 -18.51
CA THR A 273 -23.43 -11.40 -19.25
C THR A 273 -23.11 -10.25 -18.31
N GLU A 274 -22.05 -9.54 -18.58
CA GLU A 274 -21.73 -8.29 -17.86
C GLU A 274 -22.72 -7.19 -18.30
N PHE A 275 -23.20 -6.38 -17.36
CA PHE A 275 -24.11 -5.25 -17.66
C PHE A 275 -23.61 -4.33 -18.78
N SER A 276 -22.30 -4.12 -18.86
CA SER A 276 -21.68 -3.34 -19.92
C SER A 276 -21.91 -3.89 -21.32
N THR A 277 -21.97 -5.23 -21.47
CA THR A 277 -22.19 -5.91 -22.77
C THR A 277 -23.65 -5.90 -23.19
N LEU A 278 -24.57 -5.66 -22.24
CA LEU A 278 -26.00 -5.50 -22.54
C LEU A 278 -26.37 -4.09 -23.03
N GLY A 279 -25.38 -3.19 -23.17
CA GLY A 279 -25.65 -1.78 -23.52
C GLY A 279 -26.40 -1.02 -22.43
N LEU A 280 -26.57 -1.59 -21.26
CA LEU A 280 -27.14 -0.93 -20.11
C LEU A 280 -26.08 0.02 -19.55
N ASN A 281 -26.35 1.31 -19.62
CA ASN A 281 -25.46 2.38 -19.12
C ASN A 281 -25.47 2.42 -17.59
N ILE A 282 -25.29 1.28 -16.94
CA ILE A 282 -25.15 1.15 -15.51
C ILE A 282 -23.69 1.44 -15.21
N ASN A 283 -23.44 2.62 -14.63
CA ASN A 283 -22.10 3.00 -14.22
C ASN A 283 -21.55 1.94 -13.24
N PRO A 284 -20.48 1.20 -13.56
CA PRO A 284 -19.92 0.18 -12.68
C PRO A 284 -19.53 0.73 -11.30
N ILE A 285 -19.32 2.05 -11.19
CA ILE A 285 -19.04 2.75 -9.93
C ILE A 285 -20.24 2.71 -8.97
N ASN A 286 -21.46 2.54 -9.49
CA ASN A 286 -22.68 2.43 -8.68
C ASN A 286 -23.06 0.97 -8.36
N LEU A 287 -22.37 -0.01 -8.93
CA LEU A 287 -22.52 -1.40 -8.51
C LEU A 287 -21.80 -1.59 -7.18
N ASP A 288 -22.40 -2.39 -6.30
CA ASP A 288 -21.75 -2.76 -5.05
C ASP A 288 -20.39 -3.40 -5.35
N THR A 289 -19.32 -2.78 -4.84
CA THR A 289 -17.95 -3.23 -5.06
C THR A 289 -17.63 -4.58 -4.42
N ASN A 290 -18.55 -5.11 -3.62
CA ASN A 290 -18.47 -6.45 -3.03
C ASN A 290 -18.78 -7.58 -4.03
N VAL A 291 -19.31 -7.24 -5.20
CA VAL A 291 -19.63 -8.18 -6.27
C VAL A 291 -18.93 -7.73 -7.55
N TYR A 292 -18.34 -8.66 -8.28
CA TYR A 292 -17.68 -8.39 -9.56
C TYR A 292 -18.05 -9.42 -10.62
N PHE A 293 -17.97 -9.00 -11.90
CA PHE A 293 -18.21 -9.92 -13.02
C PHE A 293 -16.92 -10.69 -13.34
N ASN A 294 -16.95 -12.00 -13.20
CA ASN A 294 -15.84 -12.87 -13.54
C ASN A 294 -16.00 -13.34 -15.00
N ARG A 295 -15.19 -12.78 -15.89
CA ARG A 295 -15.22 -13.07 -17.33
C ARG A 295 -14.80 -14.49 -17.67
N ASP A 296 -14.01 -15.15 -16.82
CA ASP A 296 -13.49 -16.49 -17.09
C ASP A 296 -14.60 -17.55 -16.95
N ILE A 297 -15.55 -17.33 -16.02
CA ILE A 297 -16.75 -18.20 -15.84
C ILE A 297 -18.04 -17.53 -16.34
N ASN A 298 -17.91 -16.33 -16.88
CA ASN A 298 -19.01 -15.52 -17.40
C ASN A 298 -20.17 -15.34 -16.40
N ASN A 299 -19.84 -15.01 -15.14
CA ASN A 299 -20.81 -14.93 -14.06
C ASN A 299 -20.38 -13.92 -12.98
N TYR A 300 -21.33 -13.44 -12.14
CA TYR A 300 -21.01 -12.60 -11.01
C TYR A 300 -20.52 -13.41 -9.81
N GLU A 301 -19.49 -12.93 -9.14
CA GLU A 301 -18.89 -13.51 -7.94
C GLU A 301 -18.74 -12.49 -6.82
N ILE A 302 -18.68 -12.99 -5.58
CA ILE A 302 -18.44 -12.17 -4.39
C ILE A 302 -16.94 -11.96 -4.22
N ASP A 303 -16.56 -10.73 -3.93
CA ASP A 303 -15.20 -10.37 -3.54
C ASP A 303 -15.05 -10.41 -2.01
N SER A 304 -14.87 -11.59 -1.46
CA SER A 304 -14.70 -11.78 -0.02
C SER A 304 -13.44 -11.12 0.54
N VAL A 305 -12.38 -11.01 -0.28
CA VAL A 305 -11.12 -10.34 0.07
C VAL A 305 -11.37 -8.84 0.22
N TYR A 306 -12.07 -8.24 -0.73
CA TYR A 306 -12.43 -6.82 -0.67
C TYR A 306 -13.35 -6.52 0.53
N ILE A 307 -14.36 -7.36 0.78
CA ILE A 307 -15.27 -7.23 1.93
C ILE A 307 -14.46 -7.20 3.24
N ARG A 308 -13.55 -8.16 3.41
CA ARG A 308 -12.69 -8.24 4.59
C ARG A 308 -11.82 -6.99 4.76
N SER A 309 -11.18 -6.53 3.69
CA SER A 309 -10.39 -5.30 3.68
C SER A 309 -11.22 -4.07 4.10
N GLN A 310 -12.44 -3.93 3.61
CA GLN A 310 -13.34 -2.83 3.98
C GLN A 310 -13.72 -2.87 5.47
N VAL A 311 -14.01 -4.05 6.00
CA VAL A 311 -14.34 -4.23 7.43
C VAL A 311 -13.15 -3.86 8.30
N TYR A 312 -11.92 -4.27 7.95
CA TYR A 312 -10.71 -3.89 8.70
C TYR A 312 -10.44 -2.39 8.64
N SER A 313 -10.56 -1.77 7.46
CA SER A 313 -10.42 -0.32 7.32
C SER A 313 -11.42 0.42 8.23
N LYS A 314 -12.67 -0.04 8.25
CA LYS A 314 -13.70 0.53 9.12
C LYS A 314 -13.37 0.31 10.61
N TYR A 315 -12.85 -0.84 10.98
CA TYR A 315 -12.41 -1.16 12.34
C TYR A 315 -11.32 -0.20 12.82
N TYR A 316 -10.24 0.00 12.06
CA TYR A 316 -9.17 0.93 12.44
C TYR A 316 -9.64 2.38 12.47
N ASN A 317 -10.48 2.80 11.52
CA ASN A 317 -11.01 4.16 11.47
C ASN A 317 -11.97 4.51 12.62
N SER A 318 -12.54 3.51 13.30
CA SER A 318 -13.47 3.70 14.42
C SER A 318 -12.79 3.78 15.79
N ARG A 319 -11.45 3.77 15.85
CA ARG A 319 -10.71 3.76 17.11
C ARG A 319 -10.61 5.15 17.74
N THR A 320 -10.71 5.19 19.07
CA THR A 320 -10.24 6.33 19.87
C THR A 320 -8.71 6.30 19.95
N LEU A 321 -8.12 7.38 20.41
CA LEU A 321 -6.69 7.47 20.64
C LEU A 321 -6.17 6.35 21.55
N GLU A 322 -6.85 6.14 22.68
CA GLU A 322 -6.51 5.11 23.68
C GLU A 322 -6.66 3.69 23.12
N SER A 323 -7.78 3.43 22.40
CA SER A 323 -7.99 2.12 21.82
C SER A 323 -7.02 1.81 20.66
N PHE A 324 -6.55 2.83 19.94
CA PHE A 324 -5.52 2.67 18.94
C PHE A 324 -4.14 2.43 19.56
N LYS A 325 -3.84 3.09 20.71
CA LYS A 325 -2.64 2.80 21.49
C LYS A 325 -2.55 1.33 21.88
N VAL A 326 -3.64 0.76 22.39
CA VAL A 326 -3.69 -0.66 22.77
C VAL A 326 -3.37 -1.59 21.58
N LEU A 327 -3.84 -1.24 20.39
CA LEU A 327 -3.49 -2.01 19.19
C LEU A 327 -2.02 -1.88 18.80
N LEU A 328 -1.43 -0.69 18.97
CA LEU A 328 -0.01 -0.47 18.70
C LEU A 328 0.90 -1.19 19.70
N GLU A 329 0.47 -1.38 20.94
CA GLU A 329 1.21 -2.10 22.00
C GLU A 329 1.45 -3.58 21.66
N GLU A 330 0.73 -4.14 20.70
CA GLU A 330 1.04 -5.47 20.15
C GLU A 330 2.36 -5.49 19.35
N TYR A 331 2.84 -4.33 18.90
CA TYR A 331 4.00 -4.19 18.00
C TYR A 331 5.12 -3.31 18.53
N PHE A 332 4.81 -2.37 19.42
CA PHE A 332 5.75 -1.38 19.92
C PHE A 332 5.66 -1.28 21.46
N GLU A 333 6.80 -1.27 22.14
CA GLU A 333 6.83 -1.34 23.60
C GLU A 333 6.64 0.02 24.29
N ASN A 334 7.15 1.12 23.71
CA ASN A 334 7.19 2.43 24.35
C ASN A 334 6.28 3.41 23.61
N ILE A 335 5.03 3.53 24.06
CA ILE A 335 4.04 4.41 23.40
C ILE A 335 3.60 5.52 24.35
N GLU A 336 3.92 6.76 23.98
CA GLU A 336 3.50 7.99 24.65
C GLU A 336 2.33 8.63 23.88
N ILE A 337 1.27 9.02 24.59
CA ILE A 337 0.20 9.85 24.03
C ILE A 337 0.54 11.33 24.26
N VAL A 338 0.54 12.10 23.19
CA VAL A 338 0.72 13.54 23.24
C VAL A 338 -0.63 14.22 23.06
N TYR A 339 -1.12 14.85 24.15
CA TYR A 339 -2.37 15.59 24.16
C TYR A 339 -2.16 17.06 23.74
N ASN A 340 -3.23 17.70 23.29
CA ASN A 340 -3.32 19.14 23.00
C ASN A 340 -2.51 19.64 21.79
N ILE A 341 -2.64 18.97 20.66
CA ILE A 341 -2.20 19.54 19.40
C ILE A 341 -3.26 20.53 18.91
N LYS A 342 -2.87 21.79 18.78
CA LYS A 342 -3.69 22.81 18.13
C LYS A 342 -3.12 23.02 16.73
N ALA A 343 -3.95 22.85 15.70
CA ALA A 343 -3.57 23.23 14.35
C ALA A 343 -3.23 24.72 14.29
N ASP A 344 -2.10 25.06 13.71
CA ASP A 344 -1.67 26.44 13.52
C ASP A 344 -2.49 27.09 12.38
N GLU A 345 -3.23 28.16 12.70
CA GLU A 345 -4.08 28.88 11.75
C GLU A 345 -3.27 29.56 10.64
N ASP A 346 -2.03 29.99 10.93
CA ASP A 346 -1.17 30.62 9.95
C ASP A 346 -0.75 29.61 8.88
N ILE A 347 -0.41 28.39 9.25
CA ILE A 347 -0.10 27.32 8.29
C ILE A 347 -1.30 26.93 7.43
N LYS A 348 -2.50 26.93 7.99
CA LYS A 348 -3.72 26.69 7.21
C LYS A 348 -3.87 27.74 6.12
N ARG A 349 -3.64 28.99 6.45
CA ARG A 349 -3.68 30.12 5.52
C ARG A 349 -2.60 30.02 4.45
N ASP A 350 -1.38 29.67 4.81
CA ASP A 350 -0.27 29.49 3.87
C ASP A 350 -0.51 28.32 2.91
N LYS A 351 -1.09 27.23 3.39
CA LYS A 351 -1.53 26.11 2.55
C LYS A 351 -2.60 26.51 1.54
N ASP A 352 -3.54 27.33 1.94
CA ASP A 352 -4.60 27.78 1.03
C ASP A 352 -4.06 28.73 -0.03
N ILE A 353 -3.08 29.58 0.30
CA ILE A 353 -2.33 30.40 -0.65
C ILE A 353 -1.56 29.50 -1.64
N TYR A 354 -0.80 28.53 -1.15
CA TYR A 354 -0.04 27.59 -1.99
C TYR A 354 -0.93 26.80 -2.94
N LYS A 355 -2.10 26.33 -2.47
CA LYS A 355 -3.08 25.64 -3.32
C LYS A 355 -3.64 26.52 -4.40
N HIS A 356 -3.86 27.80 -4.09
CA HIS A 356 -4.34 28.79 -5.04
C HIS A 356 -3.28 29.08 -6.13
N GLU A 357 -2.02 29.27 -5.75
CA GLU A 357 -0.89 29.46 -6.66
C GLU A 357 -0.69 28.26 -7.60
N LEU A 358 -0.78 27.02 -7.07
CA LEU A 358 -0.74 25.81 -7.89
C LEU A 358 -1.88 25.72 -8.90
N LYS A 359 -3.07 26.22 -8.54
CA LYS A 359 -4.21 26.24 -9.45
C LYS A 359 -3.98 27.24 -10.58
N LEU A 360 -3.54 28.45 -10.27
CA LEU A 360 -3.20 29.49 -11.25
C LEU A 360 -2.10 29.01 -12.22
N SER A 361 -1.03 28.42 -11.71
CA SER A 361 0.05 27.85 -12.53
C SER A 361 -0.43 26.76 -13.49
N LYS A 362 -1.40 25.95 -13.10
CA LYS A 362 -2.02 24.95 -13.99
C LYS A 362 -2.90 25.59 -15.05
N GLU A 363 -3.69 26.59 -14.70
CA GLU A 363 -4.54 27.33 -15.64
C GLU A 363 -3.67 28.04 -16.69
N GLU A 364 -2.58 28.70 -16.28
CA GLU A 364 -1.60 29.31 -17.19
C GLU A 364 -0.91 28.27 -18.10
N ALA A 365 -0.60 27.07 -17.59
CA ALA A 365 -0.01 26.00 -18.40
C ALA A 365 -1.01 25.46 -19.44
N ILE A 366 -2.29 25.37 -19.10
CA ILE A 366 -3.34 24.95 -20.03
C ILE A 366 -3.54 26.00 -21.11
N ASP A 367 -3.65 27.28 -20.75
CA ASP A 367 -3.77 28.40 -21.69
C ASP A 367 -2.61 28.47 -22.66
N ASN A 368 -1.40 28.20 -22.19
CA ASN A 368 -0.21 28.14 -23.02
C ASN A 368 -0.24 26.92 -23.97
N LEU A 369 -0.69 25.74 -23.50
CA LEU A 369 -0.83 24.55 -24.34
C LEU A 369 -1.90 24.76 -25.45
N GLU A 370 -3.00 25.45 -25.16
CA GLU A 370 -4.00 25.80 -26.17
C GLU A 370 -3.43 26.76 -27.24
N LYS A 371 -2.62 27.75 -26.86
CA LYS A 371 -1.92 28.61 -27.82
C LYS A 371 -0.92 27.87 -28.71
N TYR A 372 -0.23 26.85 -28.17
CA TYR A 372 0.70 26.04 -28.94
C TYR A 372 0.01 24.97 -29.80
N LYS A 373 -1.19 24.53 -29.43
CA LYS A 373 -1.97 23.59 -30.22
C LYS A 373 -2.29 24.11 -31.62
N ASP A 374 -2.64 25.41 -31.73
CA ASP A 374 -2.92 26.04 -33.01
C ASP A 374 -1.66 26.20 -33.88
N ILE A 375 -0.49 26.30 -33.26
CA ILE A 375 0.80 26.36 -33.97
C ILE A 375 1.22 24.97 -34.47
N LEU A 376 0.97 23.90 -33.67
CA LEU A 376 1.33 22.52 -34.05
C LEU A 376 0.40 21.94 -35.13
N ILE A 377 -0.87 22.35 -35.17
CA ILE A 377 -1.82 21.94 -36.22
C ILE A 377 -1.48 22.60 -37.59
N GLY A 378 -0.76 23.72 -37.59
CA GLY A 378 -0.32 24.40 -38.81
C GLY A 378 0.95 23.84 -39.46
N TYR A 379 1.56 22.80 -38.92
CA TYR A 379 2.78 22.17 -39.46
C TYR A 379 2.53 20.86 -40.22
N ASP A 380 1.29 20.39 -40.33
CA ASP A 380 0.91 19.17 -41.04
C ASP A 380 0.21 19.44 -42.40
N GLU A 381 0.38 20.65 -43.00
CA GLU A 381 0.00 20.95 -44.38
C GLU A 381 1.20 21.12 -45.31
#